data_cb9c0ed7bf5db2579b622f02052ced05
#
_entry.id   cb9c0ed7bf5db2579b622f02052ced05
#
_cell.length_a   1.000
_cell.length_b   1.000
_cell.length_c   1.000
_cell.angle_alpha   90.00
_cell.angle_beta   90.00
_cell.angle_gamma   90.00
#
_symmetry.space_group_name_H-M   'P 1'
#
loop_
_entity.id
_entity.type
_entity.pdbx_description
1 polymer ?
#
loop_
_entity_poly.entity_id
_entity_poly.type
_entity_poly.pdbx_seq_one_letter_code
_entity_poly.pdbx_strand_id
1 'polypeptide(L)'
;MTGVFTQTTGLHYMTKNGSVRILSAGAPKTGVRLCAEAFFGKTDQPFEIEFATAPVIRERMTGEGANADVIVLPVPAMQDVTNNGLIVPETVSVIGSVTAGVVVRNGAADPDVSSVDAFVAAMLAADRLVFNSASSGQYIADMIEKLGIADQVAAKTVRVATGAAVMETLVEDTGDKTIGFCQITEIRLLEHLGVHLVGPLPETIGKVTTYAAGLVASADNQGNARSLVEFMASPDGKRIFVDSGVV
;
A
#
# COMPACT_ATOMS: atom_id res chain seq x y z
N MET A 1 -20.89 -27.16 14.83
CA MET A 1 -21.29 -26.04 13.97
C MET A 1 -20.46 -24.84 14.39
N THR A 2 -19.32 -24.63 13.75
CA THR A 2 -18.36 -23.55 14.03
C THR A 2 -18.47 -22.54 12.89
N GLY A 3 -19.11 -21.43 13.17
CA GLY A 3 -19.25 -20.31 12.21
C GLY A 3 -17.93 -19.56 12.07
N VAL A 4 -17.43 -19.50 10.84
CA VAL A 4 -16.29 -18.68 10.45
C VAL A 4 -16.80 -17.25 10.32
N PHE A 5 -16.39 -16.36 11.22
CA PHE A 5 -16.60 -14.92 11.08
C PHE A 5 -15.54 -14.33 10.15
N THR A 6 -15.92 -14.07 8.91
CA THR A 6 -15.18 -13.18 8.00
C THR A 6 -15.46 -11.74 8.42
N GLN A 7 -14.50 -11.09 9.10
CA GLN A 7 -14.57 -9.65 9.34
C GLN A 7 -14.22 -8.91 8.05
N THR A 8 -15.26 -8.50 7.33
CA THR A 8 -15.17 -7.48 6.28
C THR A 8 -15.28 -6.12 6.97
N THR A 9 -14.16 -5.49 7.30
CA THR A 9 -14.13 -4.10 7.79
C THR A 9 -14.34 -3.14 6.62
N GLY A 10 -15.58 -3.04 6.17
CA GLY A 10 -16.05 -1.94 5.32
C GLY A 10 -16.57 -0.83 6.23
N LEU A 11 -15.92 0.34 6.22
CA LEU A 11 -16.55 1.55 6.73
C LEU A 11 -17.71 1.90 5.77
N HIS A 12 -18.91 1.51 6.13
CA HIS A 12 -20.12 1.93 5.46
C HIS A 12 -20.49 3.34 5.92
N TYR A 13 -20.13 4.35 5.14
CA TYR A 13 -20.85 5.62 5.17
C TYR A 13 -22.15 5.45 4.38
N MET A 14 -23.27 5.91 4.96
CA MET A 14 -24.62 5.69 4.47
C MET A 14 -24.74 5.79 2.94
N THR A 15 -25.25 4.73 2.31
CA THR A 15 -25.65 4.71 0.91
C THR A 15 -26.74 5.77 0.66
N LYS A 16 -26.35 6.93 0.17
CA LYS A 16 -27.25 7.92 -0.43
C LYS A 16 -27.12 7.84 -1.94
N ASN A 17 -28.23 7.88 -2.65
CA ASN A 17 -28.22 8.11 -4.09
C ASN A 17 -27.28 9.28 -4.42
N GLY A 18 -26.22 9.01 -5.20
CA GLY A 18 -25.22 10.01 -5.57
C GLY A 18 -23.85 9.88 -4.92
N SER A 19 -23.57 8.84 -4.09
CA SER A 19 -22.23 8.57 -3.59
C SER A 19 -21.23 8.35 -4.72
N VAL A 20 -20.00 8.86 -4.57
CA VAL A 20 -18.87 8.47 -5.43
C VAL A 20 -18.25 7.18 -4.87
N ARG A 21 -18.21 6.15 -5.69
CA ARG A 21 -17.68 4.82 -5.33
C ARG A 21 -16.25 4.69 -5.79
N ILE A 22 -15.35 4.45 -4.86
CA ILE A 22 -13.91 4.33 -5.10
C ILE A 22 -13.50 2.88 -4.86
N LEU A 23 -12.92 2.22 -5.86
CA LEU A 23 -12.36 0.88 -5.73
C LEU A 23 -10.84 0.96 -5.89
N SER A 24 -10.10 0.69 -4.83
CA SER A 24 -8.66 0.92 -4.77
C SER A 24 -7.86 -0.31 -4.41
N ALA A 25 -6.68 -0.43 -5.02
CA ALA A 25 -5.64 -1.34 -4.53
C ALA A 25 -5.26 -0.99 -3.09
N GLY A 26 -4.86 -2.02 -2.32
CA GLY A 26 -4.63 -1.87 -0.88
C GLY A 26 -3.39 -1.06 -0.48
N ALA A 27 -2.34 -1.04 -1.31
CA ALA A 27 -1.08 -0.39 -0.92
C ALA A 27 -1.20 1.14 -0.71
N PRO A 28 -1.88 1.92 -1.58
CA PRO A 28 -2.08 3.35 -1.37
C PRO A 28 -3.32 3.70 -0.51
N LYS A 29 -3.93 2.73 0.18
CA LYS A 29 -5.23 2.86 0.87
C LYS A 29 -5.35 4.08 1.78
N THR A 30 -4.31 4.38 2.57
CA THR A 30 -4.30 5.51 3.50
C THR A 30 -4.37 6.83 2.76
N GLY A 31 -3.53 7.03 1.73
CA GLY A 31 -3.54 8.23 0.90
C GLY A 31 -4.85 8.41 0.14
N VAL A 32 -5.40 7.33 -0.44
CA VAL A 32 -6.69 7.37 -1.14
C VAL A 32 -7.81 7.79 -0.20
N ARG A 33 -7.88 7.23 1.01
CA ARG A 33 -8.89 7.58 2.01
C ARG A 33 -8.75 9.05 2.44
N LEU A 34 -7.55 9.49 2.80
CA LEU A 34 -7.31 10.87 3.22
C LEU A 34 -7.59 11.88 2.10
N CYS A 35 -7.27 11.55 0.84
CA CYS A 35 -7.63 12.38 -0.31
C CYS A 35 -9.16 12.49 -0.49
N ALA A 36 -9.88 11.38 -0.37
CA ALA A 36 -11.34 11.41 -0.46
C ALA A 36 -11.95 12.22 0.69
N GLU A 37 -11.50 12.02 1.93
CA GLU A 37 -11.94 12.79 3.09
C GLU A 37 -11.66 14.29 2.92
N ALA A 38 -10.47 14.67 2.43
CA ALA A 38 -10.10 16.07 2.20
C ALA A 38 -10.91 16.73 1.06
N PHE A 39 -11.23 15.96 0.02
CA PHE A 39 -12.02 16.44 -1.12
C PHE A 39 -13.50 16.60 -0.76
N PHE A 40 -14.10 15.55 -0.19
CA PHE A 40 -15.53 15.53 0.11
C PHE A 40 -15.89 16.17 1.45
N GLY A 41 -14.94 16.30 2.38
CA GLY A 41 -15.17 16.94 3.67
C GLY A 41 -15.53 18.44 3.59
N LYS A 42 -15.33 19.06 2.42
CA LYS A 42 -15.74 20.44 2.13
C LYS A 42 -17.10 20.52 1.39
N THR A 43 -17.64 19.39 1.04
CA THR A 43 -18.92 19.24 0.33
C THR A 43 -19.70 18.15 1.07
N ASP A 44 -21.00 18.28 1.23
CA ASP A 44 -21.84 17.23 1.82
C ASP A 44 -22.01 16.02 0.88
N GLN A 45 -21.10 15.84 -0.08
CA GLN A 45 -21.14 14.76 -1.05
C GLN A 45 -20.68 13.44 -0.41
N PRO A 46 -21.50 12.39 -0.39
CA PRO A 46 -21.11 11.10 0.16
C PRO A 46 -20.15 10.36 -0.78
N PHE A 47 -19.29 9.56 -0.20
CA PHE A 47 -18.40 8.64 -0.92
C PHE A 47 -18.29 7.29 -0.21
N GLU A 48 -17.93 6.27 -0.96
CA GLU A 48 -17.66 4.93 -0.47
C GLU A 48 -16.30 4.47 -0.99
N ILE A 49 -15.53 3.79 -0.15
CA ILE A 49 -14.24 3.22 -0.57
C ILE A 49 -14.23 1.73 -0.26
N GLU A 50 -13.92 0.94 -1.28
CA GLU A 50 -13.60 -0.48 -1.14
C GLU A 50 -12.14 -0.72 -1.52
N PHE A 51 -11.45 -1.59 -0.76
CA PHE A 51 -10.09 -2.00 -1.05
C PHE A 51 -10.04 -3.47 -1.45
N ALA A 52 -9.34 -3.75 -2.55
CA ALA A 52 -9.15 -5.11 -3.06
C ALA A 52 -7.74 -5.27 -3.66
N THR A 53 -7.36 -6.49 -4.01
CA THR A 53 -6.12 -6.71 -4.75
C THR A 53 -6.29 -6.32 -6.22
N ALA A 54 -5.21 -5.91 -6.88
CA ALA A 54 -5.27 -5.51 -8.30
C ALA A 54 -5.85 -6.61 -9.23
N PRO A 55 -5.56 -7.92 -9.06
CA PRO A 55 -6.23 -8.96 -9.82
C PRO A 55 -7.75 -8.97 -9.63
N VAL A 56 -8.24 -8.86 -8.39
CA VAL A 56 -9.67 -8.83 -8.08
C VAL A 56 -10.35 -7.60 -8.69
N ILE A 57 -9.71 -6.43 -8.62
CA ILE A 57 -10.25 -5.21 -9.27
C ILE A 57 -10.36 -5.41 -10.77
N ARG A 58 -9.32 -5.95 -11.42
CA ARG A 58 -9.34 -6.23 -12.87
C ARG A 58 -10.46 -7.22 -13.26
N GLU A 59 -10.61 -8.30 -12.50
CA GLU A 59 -11.68 -9.28 -12.71
C GLU A 59 -13.06 -8.63 -12.64
N ARG A 60 -13.32 -7.81 -11.62
CA ARG A 60 -14.58 -7.06 -11.50
C ARG A 60 -14.79 -6.09 -12.64
N MET A 61 -13.75 -5.37 -13.06
CA MET A 61 -13.83 -4.42 -14.18
C MET A 61 -14.18 -5.08 -15.51
N THR A 62 -13.71 -6.32 -15.75
CA THR A 62 -13.92 -7.05 -17.01
C THR A 62 -15.17 -7.95 -16.97
N GLY A 63 -15.77 -8.21 -15.80
CA GLY A 63 -16.96 -9.03 -15.61
C GLY A 63 -18.26 -8.21 -15.72
N GLU A 64 -19.13 -8.31 -14.71
CA GLU A 64 -20.43 -7.61 -14.67
C GLU A 64 -20.33 -6.08 -14.45
N GLY A 65 -19.11 -5.54 -14.45
CA GLY A 65 -18.79 -4.15 -14.14
C GLY A 65 -18.40 -3.98 -12.67
N ALA A 66 -17.31 -3.25 -12.43
CA ALA A 66 -17.02 -2.79 -11.08
C ALA A 66 -18.03 -1.71 -10.74
N ASN A 67 -18.86 -1.92 -9.76
CA ASN A 67 -19.76 -0.91 -9.22
C ASN A 67 -18.95 0.24 -8.58
N ALA A 68 -18.15 0.95 -9.41
CA ALA A 68 -17.21 1.98 -9.03
C ALA A 68 -17.20 3.15 -10.03
N ASP A 69 -16.93 4.33 -9.54
CA ASP A 69 -16.80 5.56 -10.34
C ASP A 69 -15.33 5.94 -10.54
N VAL A 70 -14.48 5.64 -9.53
CA VAL A 70 -13.01 5.83 -9.56
C VAL A 70 -12.32 4.53 -9.22
N ILE A 71 -11.28 4.18 -9.96
CA ILE A 71 -10.40 3.08 -9.59
C ILE A 71 -8.96 3.56 -9.36
N VAL A 72 -8.25 2.85 -8.47
CA VAL A 72 -6.82 3.07 -8.21
C VAL A 72 -6.10 1.73 -8.35
N LEU A 73 -5.17 1.66 -9.31
CA LEU A 73 -4.45 0.45 -9.67
C LEU A 73 -2.95 0.73 -9.88
N PRO A 74 -2.08 -0.30 -9.79
CA PRO A 74 -0.74 -0.22 -10.38
C PRO A 74 -0.82 0.17 -11.86
N VAL A 75 0.12 1.02 -12.31
CA VAL A 75 0.13 1.56 -13.69
C VAL A 75 -0.04 0.49 -14.77
N PRO A 76 0.64 -0.68 -14.75
CA PRO A 76 0.42 -1.71 -15.76
C PRO A 76 -1.03 -2.23 -15.78
N ALA A 77 -1.64 -2.46 -14.61
CA ALA A 77 -3.02 -2.91 -14.52
C ALA A 77 -4.02 -1.82 -14.93
N MET A 78 -3.74 -0.54 -14.61
CA MET A 78 -4.51 0.60 -15.09
C MET A 78 -4.48 0.68 -16.61
N GLN A 79 -3.32 0.47 -17.20
CA GLN A 79 -3.15 0.49 -18.66
C GLN A 79 -3.95 -0.62 -19.35
N ASP A 80 -3.96 -1.83 -18.77
CA ASP A 80 -4.78 -2.94 -19.28
C ASP A 80 -6.27 -2.59 -19.32
N VAL A 81 -6.84 -2.08 -18.22
CA VAL A 81 -8.27 -1.73 -18.16
C VAL A 81 -8.62 -0.51 -19.03
N THR A 82 -7.66 0.42 -19.20
CA THR A 82 -7.82 1.57 -20.11
C THR A 82 -7.84 1.13 -21.56
N ASN A 83 -6.94 0.23 -21.97
CA ASN A 83 -6.90 -0.32 -23.33
C ASN A 83 -8.16 -1.11 -23.69
N ASN A 84 -8.86 -1.65 -22.68
CA ASN A 84 -10.15 -2.32 -22.85
C ASN A 84 -11.35 -1.34 -22.84
N GLY A 85 -11.12 -0.03 -22.83
CA GLY A 85 -12.18 0.99 -22.86
C GLY A 85 -12.97 1.15 -21.55
N LEU A 86 -12.49 0.58 -20.44
CA LEU A 86 -13.20 0.61 -19.15
C LEU A 86 -12.91 1.88 -18.36
N ILE A 87 -11.86 2.62 -18.73
CA ILE A 87 -11.44 3.88 -18.10
C ILE A 87 -11.41 4.97 -19.15
N VAL A 88 -11.79 6.17 -18.74
CA VAL A 88 -11.69 7.40 -19.56
C VAL A 88 -10.20 7.79 -19.64
N PRO A 89 -9.51 7.61 -20.81
CA PRO A 89 -8.06 7.64 -20.89
C PRO A 89 -7.41 8.95 -20.41
N GLU A 90 -8.04 10.09 -20.75
CA GLU A 90 -7.53 11.41 -20.39
C GLU A 90 -7.60 11.74 -18.90
N THR A 91 -8.29 10.91 -18.11
CA THR A 91 -8.36 11.07 -16.65
C THR A 91 -7.27 10.30 -15.91
N VAL A 92 -6.61 9.35 -16.58
CA VAL A 92 -5.59 8.53 -15.90
C VAL A 92 -4.46 9.40 -15.38
N SER A 93 -4.29 9.43 -14.08
CA SER A 93 -3.33 10.28 -13.39
C SER A 93 -2.49 9.48 -12.41
N VAL A 94 -1.17 9.59 -12.51
CA VAL A 94 -0.25 9.00 -11.53
C VAL A 94 -0.39 9.71 -10.20
N ILE A 95 -0.66 8.95 -9.14
CA ILE A 95 -0.81 9.46 -7.78
C ILE A 95 0.47 9.30 -6.94
N GLY A 96 1.40 8.44 -7.35
CA GLY A 96 2.69 8.21 -6.70
C GLY A 96 3.10 6.75 -6.71
N SER A 97 4.14 6.45 -5.96
CA SER A 97 4.75 5.11 -5.90
C SER A 97 4.83 4.59 -4.48
N VAL A 98 4.73 3.28 -4.33
CA VAL A 98 4.91 2.60 -3.05
C VAL A 98 6.09 1.65 -3.15
N THR A 99 6.94 1.65 -2.13
CA THR A 99 8.08 0.75 -2.02
C THR A 99 8.11 0.07 -0.65
N ALA A 100 8.86 -1.01 -0.54
CA ALA A 100 9.18 -1.62 0.73
C ALA A 100 10.22 -0.77 1.47
N GLY A 101 10.12 -0.76 2.79
CA GLY A 101 11.05 -0.08 3.68
C GLY A 101 11.52 -0.97 4.81
N VAL A 102 12.52 -0.46 5.50
CA VAL A 102 13.11 -1.03 6.70
C VAL A 102 12.52 -0.32 7.90
N VAL A 103 12.11 -1.09 8.89
CA VAL A 103 11.47 -0.62 10.12
C VAL A 103 12.14 -1.27 11.32
N VAL A 104 12.30 -0.50 12.39
CA VAL A 104 12.80 -1.00 13.67
C VAL A 104 11.95 -0.49 14.82
N ARG A 105 12.08 -1.08 16.00
CA ARG A 105 11.44 -0.60 17.22
C ARG A 105 12.01 0.76 17.63
N ASN A 106 11.18 1.62 18.19
CA ASN A 106 11.64 2.90 18.74
C ASN A 106 12.73 2.68 19.80
N GLY A 107 13.83 3.41 19.65
CA GLY A 107 15.00 3.31 20.51
C GLY A 107 16.02 2.24 20.12
N ALA A 108 15.73 1.39 19.15
CA ALA A 108 16.75 0.53 18.53
C ALA A 108 17.64 1.37 17.59
N ALA A 109 18.87 0.88 17.36
CA ALA A 109 19.79 1.53 16.42
C ALA A 109 19.31 1.32 14.96
N ASP A 110 19.38 2.37 14.16
CA ASP A 110 19.05 2.28 12.73
C ASP A 110 20.12 1.45 12.00
N PRO A 111 19.70 0.40 11.26
CA PRO A 111 20.62 -0.27 10.35
C PRO A 111 20.98 0.65 9.17
N ASP A 112 22.20 0.54 8.68
CA ASP A 112 22.62 1.28 7.49
C ASP A 112 21.98 0.66 6.24
N VAL A 113 21.13 1.45 5.56
CA VAL A 113 20.42 1.10 4.33
C VAL A 113 20.87 1.94 3.13
N SER A 114 21.99 2.66 3.25
CA SER A 114 22.47 3.60 2.23
C SER A 114 22.99 2.93 0.96
N SER A 115 23.39 1.67 1.04
CA SER A 115 23.86 0.87 -0.10
C SER A 115 23.45 -0.60 0.06
N VAL A 116 23.55 -1.37 -1.02
CA VAL A 116 23.29 -2.83 -0.95
C VAL A 116 24.26 -3.53 -0.01
N ASP A 117 25.55 -3.19 -0.07
CA ASP A 117 26.56 -3.83 0.78
C ASP A 117 26.34 -3.52 2.26
N ALA A 118 26.03 -2.27 2.60
CA ALA A 118 25.70 -1.87 3.98
C ALA A 118 24.42 -2.56 4.46
N PHE A 119 23.41 -2.62 3.63
CA PHE A 119 22.15 -3.30 3.92
C PHE A 119 22.34 -4.81 4.14
N VAL A 120 23.14 -5.48 3.29
CA VAL A 120 23.50 -6.90 3.48
C VAL A 120 24.25 -7.10 4.78
N ALA A 121 25.24 -6.24 5.08
CA ALA A 121 25.98 -6.30 6.34
C ALA A 121 25.05 -6.13 7.56
N ALA A 122 24.11 -5.20 7.49
CA ALA A 122 23.11 -4.98 8.53
C ALA A 122 22.20 -6.22 8.74
N MET A 123 21.72 -6.83 7.65
CA MET A 123 20.92 -8.06 7.74
C MET A 123 21.71 -9.22 8.34
N LEU A 124 22.99 -9.38 7.97
CA LEU A 124 23.85 -10.42 8.53
C LEU A 124 24.15 -10.19 10.01
N ALA A 125 24.29 -8.93 10.45
CA ALA A 125 24.54 -8.56 11.83
C ALA A 125 23.29 -8.53 12.72
N ALA A 126 22.09 -8.56 12.13
CA ALA A 126 20.84 -8.58 12.85
C ALA A 126 20.66 -9.87 13.66
N ASP A 127 20.01 -9.78 14.81
CA ASP A 127 19.63 -10.94 15.62
C ASP A 127 18.36 -11.60 15.05
N ARG A 128 17.47 -10.81 14.42
CA ARG A 128 16.23 -11.29 13.82
C ARG A 128 15.82 -10.43 12.60
N LEU A 129 15.28 -11.09 11.58
CA LEU A 129 14.64 -10.46 10.43
C LEU A 129 13.15 -10.82 10.42
N VAL A 130 12.27 -9.82 10.35
CA VAL A 130 10.82 -10.03 10.44
C VAL A 130 10.12 -9.45 9.21
N PHE A 131 9.33 -10.27 8.51
CA PHE A 131 8.51 -9.84 7.39
C PHE A 131 7.28 -10.74 7.20
N ASN A 132 6.26 -10.23 6.50
CA ASN A 132 5.01 -10.95 6.34
C ASN A 132 5.08 -12.07 5.28
N SER A 133 4.02 -12.88 5.21
CA SER A 133 3.87 -13.95 4.20
C SER A 133 3.08 -13.51 2.96
N ALA A 134 2.63 -12.25 2.90
CA ALA A 134 1.95 -11.67 1.75
C ALA A 134 2.94 -11.29 0.64
N SER A 135 2.45 -10.69 -0.44
CA SER A 135 3.26 -10.36 -1.63
C SER A 135 4.46 -9.46 -1.37
N SER A 136 4.38 -8.53 -0.41
CA SER A 136 5.52 -7.70 -0.02
C SER A 136 6.60 -8.51 0.69
N GLY A 137 6.23 -9.39 1.60
CA GLY A 137 7.18 -10.27 2.27
C GLY A 137 7.73 -11.38 1.37
N GLN A 138 6.96 -11.85 0.38
CA GLN A 138 7.52 -12.74 -0.64
C GLN A 138 8.61 -12.04 -1.45
N TYR A 139 8.39 -10.75 -1.80
CA TYR A 139 9.42 -9.96 -2.44
C TYR A 139 10.71 -9.86 -1.60
N ILE A 140 10.60 -9.68 -0.28
CA ILE A 140 11.76 -9.66 0.63
C ILE A 140 12.48 -11.02 0.62
N ALA A 141 11.74 -12.13 0.65
CA ALA A 141 12.34 -13.47 0.55
C ALA A 141 13.12 -13.65 -0.76
N ASP A 142 12.49 -13.32 -1.89
CA ASP A 142 13.12 -13.42 -3.22
C ASP A 142 14.35 -12.51 -3.35
N MET A 143 14.35 -11.36 -2.69
CA MET A 143 15.48 -10.43 -2.62
C MET A 143 16.64 -11.04 -1.81
N ILE A 144 16.36 -11.62 -0.65
CA ILE A 144 17.35 -12.31 0.20
C ILE A 144 18.03 -13.45 -0.57
N GLU A 145 17.26 -14.23 -1.33
CA GLU A 145 17.79 -15.28 -2.22
C GLU A 145 18.72 -14.70 -3.29
N LYS A 146 18.29 -13.64 -3.99
CA LYS A 146 19.08 -12.97 -5.03
C LYS A 146 20.37 -12.35 -4.50
N LEU A 147 20.38 -11.90 -3.24
CA LEU A 147 21.58 -11.39 -2.56
C LEU A 147 22.52 -12.51 -2.09
N GLY A 148 22.12 -13.78 -2.20
CA GLY A 148 22.94 -14.94 -1.86
C GLY A 148 23.18 -15.13 -0.35
N ILE A 149 22.31 -14.57 0.50
CA ILE A 149 22.44 -14.63 1.97
C ILE A 149 21.35 -15.47 2.64
N ALA A 150 20.51 -16.16 1.88
CA ALA A 150 19.35 -16.89 2.39
C ALA A 150 19.73 -17.88 3.49
N ASP A 151 20.73 -18.74 3.27
CA ASP A 151 21.17 -19.74 4.24
C ASP A 151 21.71 -19.09 5.53
N GLN A 152 22.37 -17.93 5.40
CA GLN A 152 23.01 -17.23 6.52
C GLN A 152 21.96 -16.55 7.44
N VAL A 153 20.80 -16.20 6.91
CA VAL A 153 19.74 -15.53 7.68
C VAL A 153 18.54 -16.44 7.99
N ALA A 154 18.49 -17.65 7.44
CA ALA A 154 17.35 -18.55 7.59
C ALA A 154 16.95 -18.79 9.06
N ALA A 155 17.92 -19.09 9.92
CA ALA A 155 17.68 -19.42 11.32
C ALA A 155 17.12 -18.24 12.16
N LYS A 156 17.29 -17.00 11.69
CA LYS A 156 16.84 -15.78 12.36
C LYS A 156 15.70 -15.06 11.62
N THR A 157 15.20 -15.65 10.54
CA THR A 157 14.07 -15.11 9.78
C THR A 157 12.74 -15.56 10.37
N VAL A 158 11.89 -14.59 10.68
CA VAL A 158 10.53 -14.80 11.19
C VAL A 158 9.53 -14.33 10.16
N ARG A 159 8.63 -15.23 9.72
CA ARG A 159 7.53 -14.94 8.81
C ARG A 159 6.24 -14.81 9.60
N VAL A 160 5.56 -13.68 9.48
CA VAL A 160 4.27 -13.41 10.14
C VAL A 160 3.15 -13.24 9.11
N ALA A 161 1.89 -13.20 9.55
CA ALA A 161 0.76 -13.20 8.61
C ALA A 161 0.57 -11.86 7.89
N THR A 162 0.76 -10.73 8.58
CA THR A 162 0.42 -9.37 8.11
C THR A 162 1.53 -8.37 8.40
N GLY A 163 1.48 -7.19 7.77
CA GLY A 163 2.38 -6.11 8.13
C GLY A 163 2.16 -5.58 9.55
N ALA A 164 0.93 -5.55 10.03
CA ALA A 164 0.65 -5.21 11.44
C ALA A 164 1.37 -6.17 12.39
N ALA A 165 1.33 -7.48 12.12
CA ALA A 165 2.05 -8.47 12.92
C ALA A 165 3.59 -8.30 12.85
N VAL A 166 4.14 -7.71 11.77
CA VAL A 166 5.57 -7.31 11.75
C VAL A 166 5.83 -6.26 12.83
N MET A 167 5.00 -5.20 12.88
CA MET A 167 5.17 -4.12 13.86
C MET A 167 4.99 -4.62 15.30
N GLU A 168 3.96 -5.42 15.55
CA GLU A 168 3.72 -6.06 16.84
C GLU A 168 4.92 -6.89 17.31
N THR A 169 5.47 -7.72 16.40
CA THR A 169 6.65 -8.53 16.70
C THR A 169 7.88 -7.66 17.05
N LEU A 170 8.07 -6.54 16.34
CA LEU A 170 9.18 -5.61 16.65
C LEU A 170 9.02 -4.93 18.01
N VAL A 171 7.80 -4.55 18.37
CA VAL A 171 7.52 -3.90 19.67
C VAL A 171 7.70 -4.85 20.83
N GLU A 172 7.30 -6.11 20.67
CA GLU A 172 7.43 -7.16 21.69
C GLU A 172 8.88 -7.65 21.84
N ASP A 173 9.71 -7.46 20.81
CA ASP A 173 11.11 -7.90 20.82
C ASP A 173 11.96 -6.97 21.70
N THR A 174 12.63 -7.52 22.67
CA THR A 174 13.56 -6.79 23.55
C THR A 174 14.97 -6.65 22.99
N GLY A 175 15.27 -7.31 21.86
CA GLY A 175 16.56 -7.22 21.17
C GLY A 175 16.72 -5.88 20.45
N ASP A 176 17.96 -5.37 20.42
CA ASP A 176 18.27 -4.07 19.80
C ASP A 176 18.60 -4.16 18.30
N LYS A 177 18.70 -5.39 17.75
CA LYS A 177 19.10 -5.65 16.37
C LYS A 177 18.05 -6.44 15.58
N THR A 178 16.78 -6.24 15.89
CA THR A 178 15.70 -6.82 15.10
C THR A 178 15.30 -5.84 14.00
N ILE A 179 15.32 -6.32 12.75
CA ILE A 179 14.98 -5.55 11.55
C ILE A 179 13.67 -6.09 10.97
N GLY A 180 12.70 -5.22 10.77
CA GLY A 180 11.45 -5.51 10.09
C GLY A 180 11.43 -4.98 8.65
N PHE A 181 10.63 -5.62 7.80
CA PHE A 181 10.40 -5.20 6.42
C PHE A 181 8.92 -5.17 6.13
N CYS A 182 8.45 -4.05 5.63
CA CYS A 182 7.06 -3.87 5.22
C CYS A 182 6.94 -2.79 4.13
N GLN A 183 5.77 -2.58 3.57
CA GLN A 183 5.53 -1.42 2.72
C GLN A 183 5.59 -0.13 3.55
N ILE A 184 6.23 0.92 3.03
CA ILE A 184 6.39 2.20 3.73
C ILE A 184 5.04 2.78 4.14
N THR A 185 4.02 2.67 3.30
CA THR A 185 2.65 3.11 3.61
C THR A 185 2.06 2.43 4.84
N GLU A 186 2.40 1.16 5.06
CA GLU A 186 1.92 0.40 6.22
C GLU A 186 2.75 0.71 7.47
N ILE A 187 4.07 0.91 7.31
CA ILE A 187 4.94 1.36 8.40
C ILE A 187 4.44 2.71 8.92
N ARG A 188 4.26 3.71 8.03
CA ARG A 188 3.77 5.06 8.40
C ARG A 188 2.42 5.03 9.14
N LEU A 189 1.51 4.18 8.69
CA LEU A 189 0.22 4.01 9.35
C LEU A 189 0.35 3.48 10.79
N LEU A 190 1.37 2.68 11.07
CA LEU A 190 1.54 1.93 12.31
C LEU A 190 2.70 2.43 13.20
N GLU A 191 3.36 3.54 12.86
CA GLU A 191 4.42 4.13 13.69
C GLU A 191 3.97 4.42 15.14
N HIS A 192 2.67 4.72 15.32
CA HIS A 192 2.09 4.95 16.64
C HIS A 192 2.15 3.73 17.58
N LEU A 193 2.41 2.51 17.06
CA LEU A 193 2.60 1.31 17.88
C LEU A 193 3.96 1.26 18.58
N GLY A 194 4.91 2.14 18.25
CA GLY A 194 6.23 2.15 18.86
C GLY A 194 7.37 1.67 17.96
N VAL A 195 7.19 1.79 16.66
CA VAL A 195 8.19 1.52 15.62
C VAL A 195 8.46 2.80 14.81
N HIS A 196 9.55 2.83 14.05
CA HIS A 196 9.82 3.91 13.11
C HIS A 196 10.41 3.40 11.80
N LEU A 197 10.13 4.13 10.72
CA LEU A 197 10.72 3.90 9.41
C LEU A 197 12.17 4.35 9.39
N VAL A 198 13.10 3.43 9.15
CA VAL A 198 14.52 3.76 8.90
C VAL A 198 14.68 4.39 7.51
N GLY A 199 14.10 3.77 6.50
CA GLY A 199 14.16 4.25 5.13
C GLY A 199 13.67 3.20 4.12
N PRO A 200 13.64 3.56 2.81
CA PRO A 200 13.37 2.60 1.76
C PRO A 200 14.52 1.58 1.66
N LEU A 201 14.25 0.44 1.01
CA LEU A 201 15.31 -0.45 0.56
C LEU A 201 16.25 0.30 -0.40
N PRO A 202 17.54 -0.05 -0.48
CA PRO A 202 18.46 0.52 -1.47
C PRO A 202 17.87 0.47 -2.88
N GLU A 203 18.02 1.55 -3.64
CA GLU A 203 17.31 1.78 -4.92
C GLU A 203 17.43 0.61 -5.91
N THR A 204 18.61 0.01 -6.01
CA THR A 204 18.89 -1.06 -6.98
C THR A 204 18.22 -2.39 -6.63
N ILE A 205 17.77 -2.56 -5.39
CA ILE A 205 17.06 -3.75 -4.90
C ILE A 205 15.66 -3.40 -4.36
N GLY A 206 15.24 -2.14 -4.42
CA GLY A 206 13.92 -1.70 -4.01
C GLY A 206 12.88 -1.94 -5.10
N LYS A 207 11.80 -2.66 -4.79
CA LYS A 207 10.67 -2.77 -5.73
C LYS A 207 9.77 -1.55 -5.57
N VAL A 208 9.72 -0.73 -6.59
CA VAL A 208 8.82 0.40 -6.69
C VAL A 208 7.57 -0.01 -7.48
N THR A 209 6.40 0.26 -6.94
CA THR A 209 5.13 0.08 -7.64
C THR A 209 4.42 1.42 -7.74
N THR A 210 4.31 1.93 -8.97
CA THR A 210 3.61 3.19 -9.26
C THR A 210 2.12 2.93 -9.44
N TYR A 211 1.30 3.78 -8.83
CA TYR A 211 -0.15 3.72 -8.87
C TYR A 211 -0.73 4.91 -9.64
N ALA A 212 -1.85 4.65 -10.31
CA ALA A 212 -2.64 5.67 -10.98
C ALA A 212 -4.10 5.58 -10.54
N ALA A 213 -4.78 6.73 -10.52
CA ALA A 213 -6.22 6.84 -10.42
C ALA A 213 -6.83 7.08 -11.80
N GLY A 214 -8.07 6.63 -12.03
CA GLY A 214 -8.78 6.85 -13.28
C GLY A 214 -10.29 6.81 -13.10
N LEU A 215 -11.00 7.59 -13.93
CA LEU A 215 -12.46 7.62 -14.01
C LEU A 215 -12.97 6.40 -14.78
N VAL A 216 -13.89 5.66 -14.20
CA VAL A 216 -14.57 4.55 -14.88
C VAL A 216 -15.47 5.10 -15.99
N ALA A 217 -15.38 4.53 -17.20
CA ALA A 217 -16.12 5.01 -18.36
C ALA A 217 -17.66 4.92 -18.18
N SER A 218 -18.12 3.92 -17.42
CA SER A 218 -19.54 3.71 -17.08
C SER A 218 -19.94 4.33 -15.73
N ALA A 219 -19.15 5.26 -15.17
CA ALA A 219 -19.43 5.88 -13.88
C ALA A 219 -20.76 6.62 -13.87
N ASP A 220 -21.56 6.41 -12.82
CA ASP A 220 -22.84 7.11 -12.62
C ASP A 220 -22.64 8.58 -12.22
N ASN A 221 -21.59 8.87 -11.43
CA ASN A 221 -21.28 10.20 -10.89
C ASN A 221 -20.02 10.80 -11.54
N GLN A 222 -20.01 10.91 -12.86
CA GLN A 222 -18.82 11.31 -13.63
C GLN A 222 -18.22 12.67 -13.20
N GLY A 223 -19.05 13.66 -12.87
CA GLY A 223 -18.56 15.00 -12.51
C GLY A 223 -17.71 15.00 -11.24
N ASN A 224 -18.23 14.48 -10.14
CA ASN A 224 -17.52 14.41 -8.86
C ASN A 224 -16.37 13.40 -8.90
N ALA A 225 -16.53 12.29 -9.61
CA ALA A 225 -15.48 11.30 -9.78
C ALA A 225 -14.28 11.86 -10.55
N ARG A 226 -14.51 12.59 -11.64
CA ARG A 226 -13.46 13.30 -12.39
C ARG A 226 -12.72 14.31 -11.51
N SER A 227 -13.48 15.14 -10.80
CA SER A 227 -12.90 16.16 -9.91
C SER A 227 -12.08 15.53 -8.76
N LEU A 228 -12.50 14.37 -8.26
CA LEU A 228 -11.70 13.62 -7.26
C LEU A 228 -10.37 13.12 -7.86
N VAL A 229 -10.39 12.55 -9.08
CA VAL A 229 -9.15 12.10 -9.75
C VAL A 229 -8.20 13.28 -9.99
N GLU A 230 -8.73 14.42 -10.43
CA GLU A 230 -7.97 15.67 -10.62
C GLU A 230 -7.39 16.16 -9.29
N PHE A 231 -8.17 16.11 -8.20
CA PHE A 231 -7.68 16.46 -6.86
C PHE A 231 -6.56 15.52 -6.40
N MET A 232 -6.70 14.21 -6.59
CA MET A 232 -5.64 13.24 -6.25
C MET A 232 -4.33 13.54 -6.98
N ALA A 233 -4.39 14.04 -8.21
CA ALA A 233 -3.23 14.43 -9.01
C ALA A 233 -2.69 15.84 -8.71
N SER A 234 -3.45 16.66 -7.99
CA SER A 234 -3.07 18.04 -7.64
C SER A 234 -1.91 18.10 -6.63
N PRO A 235 -1.24 19.26 -6.48
CA PRO A 235 -0.21 19.43 -5.45
C PRO A 235 -0.70 19.09 -4.04
N ASP A 236 -1.94 19.42 -3.69
CA ASP A 236 -2.52 19.11 -2.38
C ASP A 236 -2.76 17.60 -2.20
N GLY A 237 -3.32 16.95 -3.22
CA GLY A 237 -3.51 15.49 -3.21
C GLY A 237 -2.17 14.76 -3.14
N LYS A 238 -1.19 15.17 -3.92
CA LYS A 238 0.16 14.58 -3.88
C LYS A 238 0.82 14.72 -2.52
N ARG A 239 0.65 15.88 -1.83
CA ARG A 239 1.16 16.05 -0.47
C ARG A 239 0.52 15.04 0.50
N ILE A 240 -0.80 14.83 0.42
CA ILE A 240 -1.49 13.83 1.23
C ILE A 240 -0.94 12.42 0.98
N PHE A 241 -0.66 12.07 -0.29
CA PHE A 241 -0.05 10.80 -0.63
C PHE A 241 1.35 10.66 -0.03
N VAL A 242 2.21 11.68 -0.15
CA VAL A 242 3.57 11.68 0.43
C VAL A 242 3.52 11.51 1.95
N ASP A 243 2.65 12.25 2.65
CA ASP A 243 2.48 12.15 4.10
C ASP A 243 2.00 10.75 4.54
N SER A 244 1.32 10.02 3.64
CA SER A 244 0.89 8.64 3.87
C SER A 244 1.90 7.57 3.40
N GLY A 245 3.09 7.98 2.94
CA GLY A 245 4.17 7.08 2.49
C GLY A 245 4.09 6.67 1.01
N VAL A 246 3.26 7.34 0.21
CA VAL A 246 3.23 7.20 -1.27
C VAL A 246 4.08 8.32 -1.86
N VAL A 247 5.18 7.99 -2.53
CA VAL A 247 6.18 8.95 -3.03
C VAL A 247 6.23 9.00 -4.56
#